data_a137800500cacd57580331914716e78f
#
_entry.id   a137800500cacd57580331914716e78f
#
_cell.length_a   1.000
_cell.length_b   1.000
_cell.length_c   1.000
_cell.angle_alpha   90.00
_cell.angle_beta   90.00
_cell.angle_gamma   90.00
#
_symmetry.space_group_name_H-M   'P 1'
#
loop_
_entity.id
_entity.type
_entity.pdbx_description
1 polymer ?
#
loop_
_entity_poly.entity_id
_entity_poly.type
_entity_poly.pdbx_seq_one_letter_code
_entity_poly.pdbx_strand_id
1 'polypeptide(L)'
;MPKRTDLSSIMIIGAGPIVIGQACEFDYSGAQACKALKEEGYRVILVNSNPATIMTDPELADATYIEPITPDIVAKIIEKEKPDALLPTMGGQTALNTAIALAGNGTLEKQNVQLIGADLEAINKAEDRLLFREAMDKIGLESPRSKVAHTLEEALDVLEYVGLPTIIRPSFTMGGTGGGIAYNKEEFINIIEGGLDASPVTEVLVEESVLGWKEYEMEVVRDKADNCIIICSIENVDPMGVHTGDSITVAPALTLTDREYQIMRNASIAVLREIGVETGGSNVQFAVNPEDGRLVVIEMNPRVSRSSALASKATGFPIAKIAAKLAVGYTLDELMNDITGVTPASFEPTIDYVVTKIPRFAFEKFPGAEPLLTTAMKSVGEAMAIGRNFKESLQKALRSLETGLTGLNAPEDAPDITTEEGMADVRAALTTATPSRLLMAAHALP
;
A
#
# COMPACT_ATOMS: atom_id res chain seq x y z
N MET A 1 10.12 -20.25 -22.70
CA MET A 1 10.16 -19.12 -23.67
C MET A 1 9.47 -17.97 -23.03
N PRO A 2 10.21 -17.12 -22.60
CA PRO A 2 9.67 -16.20 -21.65
C PRO A 2 8.85 -15.07 -22.26
N LYS A 3 9.33 -14.38 -23.22
CA LYS A 3 8.76 -13.12 -23.70
C LYS A 3 7.54 -13.34 -24.60
N ARG A 4 6.46 -12.59 -24.38
CA ARG A 4 5.32 -12.53 -25.27
C ARG A 4 5.70 -11.87 -26.60
N THR A 5 5.54 -12.59 -27.70
CA THR A 5 5.85 -12.12 -29.05
C THR A 5 4.64 -11.60 -29.80
N ASP A 6 3.45 -11.75 -29.21
CA ASP A 6 2.18 -11.24 -29.72
C ASP A 6 1.94 -9.76 -29.35
N LEU A 7 2.77 -9.19 -28.46
CA LEU A 7 2.78 -7.79 -28.08
C LEU A 7 4.00 -7.07 -28.69
N SER A 8 3.80 -5.86 -29.18
CA SER A 8 4.83 -4.96 -29.70
C SER A 8 4.88 -3.64 -28.95
N SER A 9 3.73 -3.19 -28.42
CA SER A 9 3.59 -1.90 -27.75
C SER A 9 2.76 -2.03 -26.48
N ILE A 10 3.19 -1.34 -25.44
CA ILE A 10 2.56 -1.40 -24.10
C ILE A 10 2.36 0.03 -23.60
N MET A 11 1.14 0.33 -23.16
CA MET A 11 0.83 1.58 -22.48
C MET A 11 0.94 1.39 -20.97
N ILE A 12 1.61 2.33 -20.31
CA ILE A 12 1.67 2.45 -18.84
C ILE A 12 0.92 3.71 -18.44
N ILE A 13 0.03 3.58 -17.45
CA ILE A 13 -0.61 4.72 -16.80
C ILE A 13 0.14 5.01 -15.50
N GLY A 14 0.59 6.25 -15.35
CA GLY A 14 1.26 6.73 -14.13
C GLY A 14 0.28 7.08 -13.01
N ALA A 15 0.82 7.62 -11.93
CA ALA A 15 0.07 7.92 -10.72
C ALA A 15 -0.54 9.34 -10.68
N GLY A 16 -0.22 10.18 -11.64
CA GLY A 16 -0.64 11.58 -11.63
C GLY A 16 0.25 12.47 -10.75
N PRO A 17 -0.30 13.54 -10.16
CA PRO A 17 0.46 14.41 -9.28
C PRO A 17 0.85 13.66 -8.00
N ILE A 18 1.97 14.08 -7.39
CA ILE A 18 2.37 13.57 -6.08
C ILE A 18 1.43 14.17 -5.04
N VAL A 19 0.66 13.30 -4.38
CA VAL A 19 -0.29 13.65 -3.33
C VAL A 19 -0.09 12.77 -2.10
N ILE A 20 -0.61 13.20 -0.96
CA ILE A 20 -0.62 12.35 0.25
C ILE A 20 -1.42 11.08 -0.08
N GLY A 21 -0.81 9.92 0.18
CA GLY A 21 -1.39 8.61 -0.14
C GLY A 21 -0.94 8.00 -1.47
N GLN A 22 -0.50 8.80 -2.44
CA GLN A 22 0.00 8.35 -3.74
C GLN A 22 1.20 9.20 -4.17
N ALA A 23 2.37 8.89 -3.62
CA ALA A 23 3.57 9.72 -3.73
C ALA A 23 4.62 9.17 -4.71
N CYS A 24 5.90 9.50 -4.49
CA CYS A 24 7.01 9.22 -5.41
C CYS A 24 7.32 7.71 -5.58
N GLU A 25 6.83 6.84 -4.73
CA GLU A 25 6.99 5.39 -4.83
C GLU A 25 6.37 4.82 -6.11
N PHE A 26 5.26 5.42 -6.57
CA PHE A 26 4.62 5.03 -7.84
C PHE A 26 5.37 5.59 -9.05
N ASP A 27 6.00 6.77 -8.93
CA ASP A 27 6.90 7.29 -9.94
C ASP A 27 8.11 6.35 -10.14
N TYR A 28 8.73 5.90 -9.04
CA TYR A 28 9.78 4.88 -9.07
C TYR A 28 9.30 3.60 -9.77
N SER A 29 8.13 3.07 -9.40
CA SER A 29 7.59 1.84 -9.94
C SER A 29 7.33 1.93 -11.45
N GLY A 30 6.73 3.03 -11.91
CA GLY A 30 6.49 3.29 -13.32
C GLY A 30 7.77 3.47 -14.12
N ALA A 31 8.77 4.19 -13.57
CA ALA A 31 10.07 4.34 -14.20
C ALA A 31 10.79 2.99 -14.37
N GLN A 32 10.73 2.12 -13.35
CA GLN A 32 11.31 0.76 -13.43
C GLN A 32 10.58 -0.10 -14.47
N ALA A 33 9.26 0.01 -14.57
CA ALA A 33 8.48 -0.71 -15.58
C ALA A 33 8.83 -0.23 -17.00
N CYS A 34 8.93 1.08 -17.24
CA CYS A 34 9.35 1.62 -18.54
C CYS A 34 10.71 1.06 -18.95
N LYS A 35 11.70 1.09 -18.05
CA LYS A 35 13.05 0.55 -18.30
C LYS A 35 12.99 -0.94 -18.64
N ALA A 36 12.32 -1.74 -17.81
CA ALA A 36 12.23 -3.18 -17.98
C ALA A 36 11.60 -3.57 -19.33
N LEU A 37 10.50 -2.90 -19.72
CA LEU A 37 9.81 -3.19 -20.97
C LEU A 37 10.60 -2.73 -22.20
N LYS A 38 11.30 -1.59 -22.12
CA LYS A 38 12.22 -1.14 -23.21
C LYS A 38 13.40 -2.08 -23.36
N GLU A 39 14.00 -2.56 -22.27
CA GLU A 39 15.06 -3.57 -22.30
C GLU A 39 14.62 -4.86 -23.02
N GLU A 40 13.36 -5.23 -22.85
CA GLU A 40 12.74 -6.35 -23.56
C GLU A 40 12.36 -6.03 -25.02
N GLY A 41 12.54 -4.80 -25.47
CA GLY A 41 12.32 -4.35 -26.84
C GLY A 41 10.85 -4.06 -27.19
N TYR A 42 10.00 -3.81 -26.20
CA TYR A 42 8.66 -3.29 -26.44
C TYR A 42 8.68 -1.77 -26.65
N ARG A 43 7.80 -1.29 -27.51
CA ARG A 43 7.51 0.15 -27.58
C ARG A 43 6.68 0.56 -26.37
N VAL A 44 7.19 1.48 -25.55
CA VAL A 44 6.54 1.95 -24.32
C VAL A 44 5.86 3.29 -24.56
N ILE A 45 4.57 3.36 -24.22
CA ILE A 45 3.76 4.57 -24.24
C ILE A 45 3.40 4.90 -22.81
N LEU A 46 3.76 6.10 -22.33
CA LEU A 46 3.49 6.54 -20.98
C LEU A 46 2.46 7.67 -20.96
N VAL A 47 1.50 7.57 -20.07
CA VAL A 47 0.57 8.67 -19.73
C VAL A 47 0.73 9.03 -18.27
N ASN A 48 1.13 10.27 -17.98
CA ASN A 48 1.20 10.80 -16.62
C ASN A 48 0.99 12.31 -16.64
N SER A 49 0.22 12.84 -15.71
CA SER A 49 -0.11 14.27 -15.69
C SER A 49 0.97 15.15 -15.03
N ASN A 50 1.90 14.57 -14.29
CA ASN A 50 2.95 15.31 -13.61
C ASN A 50 4.22 15.41 -14.50
N PRO A 51 4.60 16.61 -14.97
CA PRO A 51 5.76 16.78 -15.84
C PRO A 51 7.12 16.73 -15.10
N ALA A 52 7.10 16.77 -13.77
CA ALA A 52 8.29 16.87 -12.94
C ALA A 52 8.68 15.54 -12.25
N THR A 53 8.20 14.41 -12.75
CA THR A 53 8.54 13.08 -12.26
C THR A 53 9.62 12.43 -13.12
N ILE A 54 10.38 11.49 -12.54
CA ILE A 54 11.39 10.70 -13.27
C ILE A 54 10.71 9.89 -14.39
N MET A 55 9.53 9.36 -14.13
CA MET A 55 8.76 8.56 -15.08
C MET A 55 8.54 9.31 -16.41
N THR A 56 8.32 10.63 -16.37
CA THR A 56 8.09 11.46 -17.56
C THR A 56 9.36 11.98 -18.22
N ASP A 57 10.53 11.52 -17.78
CA ASP A 57 11.77 11.79 -18.51
C ASP A 57 11.65 11.28 -19.96
N PRO A 58 11.99 12.13 -20.97
CA PRO A 58 11.83 11.78 -22.39
C PRO A 58 12.59 10.51 -22.82
N GLU A 59 13.62 10.11 -22.08
CA GLU A 59 14.42 8.92 -22.41
C GLU A 59 13.75 7.60 -21.93
N LEU A 60 12.77 7.67 -21.01
CA LEU A 60 12.20 6.49 -20.38
C LEU A 60 11.12 5.80 -21.23
N ALA A 61 10.32 6.54 -21.96
CA ALA A 61 9.29 5.96 -22.85
C ALA A 61 9.54 6.40 -24.29
N ASP A 62 9.00 5.62 -25.25
CA ASP A 62 9.08 5.96 -26.67
C ASP A 62 8.05 7.03 -27.06
N ALA A 63 6.97 7.14 -26.31
CA ALA A 63 6.00 8.22 -26.37
C ALA A 63 5.51 8.57 -24.98
N THR A 64 5.67 9.85 -24.59
CA THR A 64 5.24 10.36 -23.28
C THR A 64 4.14 11.39 -23.46
N TYR A 65 3.02 11.15 -22.80
CA TYR A 65 1.85 12.03 -22.76
C TYR A 65 1.74 12.65 -21.37
N ILE A 66 1.99 13.97 -21.30
CA ILE A 66 1.76 14.76 -20.08
C ILE A 66 0.36 15.31 -20.17
N GLU A 67 -0.61 14.46 -19.80
CA GLU A 67 -2.04 14.72 -19.96
C GLU A 67 -2.81 14.25 -18.72
N PRO A 68 -4.02 14.78 -18.49
CA PRO A 68 -4.87 14.31 -17.39
C PRO A 68 -5.14 12.80 -17.48
N ILE A 69 -5.00 12.12 -16.35
CA ILE A 69 -5.32 10.68 -16.23
C ILE A 69 -6.81 10.53 -16.00
N THR A 70 -7.59 10.77 -17.07
CA THR A 70 -9.03 10.53 -17.09
C THR A 70 -9.38 9.51 -18.18
N PRO A 71 -10.45 8.72 -18.02
CA PRO A 71 -10.82 7.71 -19.01
C PRO A 71 -10.95 8.27 -20.41
N ASP A 72 -11.54 9.47 -20.57
CA ASP A 72 -11.77 10.10 -21.88
C ASP A 72 -10.46 10.52 -22.56
N ILE A 73 -9.50 11.04 -21.81
CA ILE A 73 -8.20 11.45 -22.37
C ILE A 73 -7.36 10.21 -22.70
N VAL A 74 -7.32 9.24 -21.80
CA VAL A 74 -6.56 8.00 -22.01
C VAL A 74 -7.16 7.22 -23.19
N ALA A 75 -8.50 7.20 -23.36
CA ALA A 75 -9.14 6.59 -24.53
C ALA A 75 -8.69 7.24 -25.85
N LYS A 76 -8.58 8.57 -25.92
CA LYS A 76 -8.07 9.29 -27.13
C LYS A 76 -6.59 8.94 -27.40
N ILE A 77 -5.79 8.77 -26.37
CA ILE A 77 -4.38 8.36 -26.53
C ILE A 77 -4.32 6.91 -27.04
N ILE A 78 -5.16 6.02 -26.52
CA ILE A 78 -5.29 4.63 -26.98
C ILE A 78 -5.70 4.61 -28.47
N GLU A 79 -6.69 5.41 -28.86
CA GLU A 79 -7.12 5.50 -30.28
C GLU A 79 -6.01 5.96 -31.22
N LYS A 80 -5.15 6.88 -30.75
CA LYS A 80 -4.01 7.42 -31.49
C LYS A 80 -2.85 6.44 -31.58
N GLU A 81 -2.44 5.90 -30.43
CA GLU A 81 -1.23 5.09 -30.29
C GLU A 81 -1.44 3.61 -30.58
N LYS A 82 -2.66 3.12 -30.41
CA LYS A 82 -3.09 1.72 -30.61
C LYS A 82 -2.16 0.71 -29.94
N PRO A 83 -1.95 0.83 -28.60
CA PRO A 83 -1.13 -0.12 -27.90
C PRO A 83 -1.76 -1.52 -27.94
N ASP A 84 -0.92 -2.56 -27.95
CA ASP A 84 -1.40 -3.95 -27.87
C ASP A 84 -1.87 -4.28 -26.46
N ALA A 85 -1.25 -3.66 -25.44
CA ALA A 85 -1.57 -3.90 -24.04
C ALA A 85 -1.53 -2.64 -23.17
N LEU A 86 -2.27 -2.69 -22.05
CA LEU A 86 -2.30 -1.69 -20.99
C LEU A 86 -1.82 -2.32 -19.68
N LEU A 87 -0.80 -1.71 -19.04
CA LEU A 87 -0.24 -2.09 -17.75
C LEU A 87 -0.62 -1.04 -16.69
N PRO A 88 -1.70 -1.22 -15.91
CA PRO A 88 -2.16 -0.23 -14.94
C PRO A 88 -1.55 -0.42 -13.54
N THR A 89 -0.93 -1.57 -13.27
CA THR A 89 -0.52 -1.99 -11.91
C THR A 89 0.68 -1.22 -11.35
N MET A 90 1.23 -0.26 -12.10
CA MET A 90 2.39 0.55 -11.71
C MET A 90 2.01 1.96 -11.24
N GLY A 91 0.81 2.45 -11.55
CA GLY A 91 0.38 3.83 -11.30
C GLY A 91 -0.58 4.01 -10.13
N GLY A 92 -0.58 3.10 -9.17
CA GLY A 92 -1.43 3.17 -7.98
C GLY A 92 -2.92 3.08 -8.30
N GLN A 93 -3.75 3.60 -7.40
CA GLN A 93 -5.21 3.54 -7.51
C GLN A 93 -5.74 4.34 -8.71
N THR A 94 -5.13 5.47 -9.03
CA THR A 94 -5.51 6.30 -10.19
C THR A 94 -5.45 5.48 -11.48
N ALA A 95 -4.39 4.71 -11.69
CA ALA A 95 -4.23 3.89 -12.88
C ALA A 95 -5.23 2.71 -12.91
N LEU A 96 -5.45 2.05 -11.76
CA LEU A 96 -6.44 0.96 -11.67
C LEU A 96 -7.87 1.46 -11.96
N ASN A 97 -8.29 2.54 -11.33
CA ASN A 97 -9.62 3.11 -11.54
C ASN A 97 -9.83 3.53 -13.01
N THR A 98 -8.79 4.10 -13.64
CA THR A 98 -8.84 4.45 -15.07
C THR A 98 -8.96 3.20 -15.93
N ALA A 99 -8.23 2.14 -15.64
CA ALA A 99 -8.31 0.87 -16.39
C ALA A 99 -9.69 0.20 -16.26
N ILE A 100 -10.27 0.19 -15.06
CA ILE A 100 -11.63 -0.32 -14.81
C ILE A 100 -12.65 0.47 -15.64
N ALA A 101 -12.56 1.79 -15.65
CA ALA A 101 -13.46 2.65 -16.41
C ALA A 101 -13.31 2.44 -17.93
N LEU A 102 -12.08 2.28 -18.45
CA LEU A 102 -11.82 1.99 -19.86
C LEU A 102 -12.32 0.61 -20.29
N ALA A 103 -12.26 -0.38 -19.41
CA ALA A 103 -12.84 -1.69 -19.64
C ALA A 103 -14.38 -1.62 -19.64
N GLY A 104 -14.96 -0.96 -18.61
CA GLY A 104 -16.42 -0.84 -18.46
C GLY A 104 -17.10 -0.04 -19.55
N ASN A 105 -16.45 0.96 -20.13
CA ASN A 105 -17.00 1.72 -21.26
C ASN A 105 -16.70 1.10 -22.64
N GLY A 106 -16.08 -0.08 -22.68
CA GLY A 106 -15.79 -0.84 -23.91
C GLY A 106 -14.60 -0.31 -24.72
N THR A 107 -13.84 0.66 -24.24
CA THR A 107 -12.70 1.22 -24.98
C THR A 107 -11.62 0.16 -25.24
N LEU A 108 -11.27 -0.63 -24.24
CA LEU A 108 -10.23 -1.66 -24.38
C LEU A 108 -10.64 -2.72 -25.43
N GLU A 109 -11.87 -3.20 -25.36
CA GLU A 109 -12.40 -4.18 -26.31
C GLU A 109 -12.44 -3.61 -27.74
N LYS A 110 -13.00 -2.41 -27.91
CA LYS A 110 -13.10 -1.73 -29.21
C LYS A 110 -11.76 -1.52 -29.89
N GLN A 111 -10.72 -1.23 -29.11
CA GLN A 111 -9.38 -0.95 -29.60
C GLN A 111 -8.47 -2.20 -29.59
N ASN A 112 -8.98 -3.36 -29.15
CA ASN A 112 -8.25 -4.61 -29.00
C ASN A 112 -7.01 -4.47 -28.09
N VAL A 113 -7.16 -3.76 -26.97
CA VAL A 113 -6.09 -3.55 -25.98
C VAL A 113 -6.23 -4.56 -24.86
N GLN A 114 -5.22 -5.38 -24.64
CA GLN A 114 -5.21 -6.36 -23.57
C GLN A 114 -4.79 -5.73 -22.24
N LEU A 115 -5.53 -6.00 -21.17
CA LEU A 115 -5.10 -5.67 -19.81
C LEU A 115 -4.05 -6.69 -19.34
N ILE A 116 -2.90 -6.22 -18.88
CA ILE A 116 -1.78 -7.06 -18.37
C ILE A 116 -1.36 -6.62 -16.98
N GLY A 117 -0.66 -7.49 -16.23
CA GLY A 117 -0.23 -7.24 -14.84
C GLY A 117 -1.27 -7.70 -13.81
N ALA A 118 -2.52 -7.36 -13.99
CA ALA A 118 -3.68 -7.94 -13.31
C ALA A 118 -4.87 -7.85 -14.25
N ASP A 119 -5.73 -8.85 -14.25
CA ASP A 119 -6.96 -8.82 -15.02
C ASP A 119 -8.09 -8.07 -14.28
N LEU A 120 -9.17 -7.80 -14.98
CA LEU A 120 -10.29 -7.03 -14.44
C LEU A 120 -10.98 -7.75 -13.27
N GLU A 121 -11.08 -9.09 -13.35
CA GLU A 121 -11.68 -9.90 -12.30
C GLU A 121 -10.86 -9.83 -11.01
N ALA A 122 -9.55 -10.02 -11.11
CA ALA A 122 -8.64 -9.90 -9.98
C ALA A 122 -8.67 -8.49 -9.35
N ILE A 123 -8.69 -7.44 -10.18
CA ILE A 123 -8.78 -6.07 -9.68
C ILE A 123 -10.10 -5.85 -8.93
N ASN A 124 -11.23 -6.21 -9.53
CA ASN A 124 -12.54 -6.05 -8.89
C ASN A 124 -12.64 -6.86 -7.59
N LYS A 125 -12.20 -8.12 -7.60
CA LYS A 125 -12.24 -8.99 -6.42
C LYS A 125 -11.36 -8.47 -5.27
N ALA A 126 -10.26 -7.79 -5.56
CA ALA A 126 -9.39 -7.22 -4.55
C ALA A 126 -9.89 -5.86 -4.01
N GLU A 127 -10.48 -5.03 -4.88
CA GLU A 127 -10.85 -3.64 -4.54
C GLU A 127 -12.28 -3.51 -4.01
N ASP A 128 -13.20 -4.39 -4.43
CA ASP A 128 -14.56 -4.45 -3.90
C ASP A 128 -14.57 -5.16 -2.55
N ARG A 129 -15.02 -4.47 -1.53
CA ARG A 129 -14.97 -4.94 -0.13
C ARG A 129 -15.79 -6.21 0.12
N LEU A 130 -16.94 -6.34 -0.56
CA LEU A 130 -17.80 -7.52 -0.43
C LEU A 130 -17.16 -8.73 -1.11
N LEU A 131 -16.72 -8.55 -2.36
CA LEU A 131 -16.06 -9.63 -3.12
C LEU A 131 -14.78 -10.09 -2.44
N PHE A 132 -13.99 -9.15 -1.87
CA PHE A 132 -12.79 -9.49 -1.11
C PHE A 132 -13.11 -10.35 0.11
N ARG A 133 -14.12 -9.96 0.91
CA ARG A 133 -14.53 -10.73 2.08
C ARG A 133 -15.02 -12.12 1.68
N GLU A 134 -15.87 -12.24 0.65
CA GLU A 134 -16.34 -13.54 0.16
C GLU A 134 -15.17 -14.42 -0.30
N ALA A 135 -14.16 -13.83 -0.94
CA ALA A 135 -12.94 -14.53 -1.32
C ALA A 135 -12.14 -15.03 -0.10
N MET A 136 -12.04 -14.21 0.97
CA MET A 136 -11.37 -14.64 2.21
C MET A 136 -12.15 -15.77 2.90
N ASP A 137 -13.47 -15.65 3.03
CA ASP A 137 -14.34 -16.69 3.61
C ASP A 137 -14.19 -18.02 2.85
N LYS A 138 -14.13 -17.98 1.52
CA LYS A 138 -13.98 -19.17 0.66
C LYS A 138 -12.69 -19.94 0.93
N ILE A 139 -11.60 -19.27 1.24
CA ILE A 139 -10.31 -19.90 1.55
C ILE A 139 -10.09 -20.13 3.05
N GLY A 140 -11.11 -19.87 3.87
CA GLY A 140 -11.07 -20.10 5.32
C GLY A 140 -10.20 -19.12 6.10
N LEU A 141 -9.98 -17.92 5.56
CA LEU A 141 -9.31 -16.82 6.25
C LEU A 141 -10.36 -15.89 6.86
N GLU A 142 -10.07 -15.40 8.06
CA GLU A 142 -10.91 -14.42 8.72
C GLU A 142 -10.62 -13.00 8.20
N SER A 143 -11.66 -12.22 8.01
CA SER A 143 -11.64 -10.77 7.89
C SER A 143 -12.45 -10.15 9.03
N PRO A 144 -12.32 -8.84 9.34
CA PRO A 144 -13.15 -8.20 10.35
C PRO A 144 -14.64 -8.39 10.04
N ARG A 145 -15.46 -8.63 11.06
CA ARG A 145 -16.92 -8.71 10.88
C ARG A 145 -17.42 -7.41 10.29
N SER A 146 -18.10 -7.47 9.17
CA SER A 146 -18.48 -6.27 8.43
C SER A 146 -19.71 -6.50 7.58
N LYS A 147 -20.36 -5.40 7.19
CA LYS A 147 -21.37 -5.36 6.12
C LYS A 147 -21.27 -4.05 5.37
N VAL A 148 -21.67 -4.11 4.10
CA VAL A 148 -21.80 -2.95 3.23
C VAL A 148 -23.10 -2.21 3.53
N ALA A 149 -23.09 -0.87 3.41
CA ALA A 149 -24.25 -0.02 3.49
C ALA A 149 -24.20 1.08 2.41
N HIS A 150 -25.35 1.34 1.79
CA HIS A 150 -25.52 2.39 0.79
C HIS A 150 -26.36 3.57 1.32
N THR A 151 -26.92 3.42 2.50
CA THR A 151 -27.72 4.44 3.18
C THR A 151 -27.36 4.50 4.66
N LEU A 152 -27.67 5.61 5.31
CA LEU A 152 -27.50 5.75 6.75
C LEU A 152 -28.37 4.75 7.54
N GLU A 153 -29.57 4.43 7.06
CA GLU A 153 -30.46 3.47 7.70
C GLU A 153 -29.85 2.05 7.70
N GLU A 154 -29.38 1.59 6.55
CA GLU A 154 -28.63 0.32 6.44
C GLU A 154 -27.40 0.30 7.35
N ALA A 155 -26.64 1.40 7.39
CA ALA A 155 -25.45 1.50 8.23
C ALA A 155 -25.78 1.40 9.74
N LEU A 156 -26.90 1.96 10.19
CA LEU A 156 -27.36 1.84 11.57
C LEU A 156 -27.72 0.40 11.95
N ASP A 157 -28.31 -0.37 11.03
CA ASP A 157 -28.57 -1.80 11.25
C ASP A 157 -27.27 -2.59 11.35
N VAL A 158 -26.26 -2.21 10.55
CA VAL A 158 -24.93 -2.83 10.63
C VAL A 158 -24.23 -2.49 11.95
N LEU A 159 -24.39 -1.27 12.46
CA LEU A 159 -23.83 -0.84 13.75
C LEU A 159 -24.31 -1.74 14.91
N GLU A 160 -25.58 -2.16 14.89
CA GLU A 160 -26.11 -3.11 15.90
C GLU A 160 -25.41 -4.47 15.84
N TYR A 161 -24.97 -4.90 14.66
CA TYR A 161 -24.25 -6.16 14.45
C TYR A 161 -22.77 -6.09 14.84
N VAL A 162 -22.06 -5.02 14.48
CA VAL A 162 -20.60 -4.90 14.70
C VAL A 162 -20.25 -4.28 16.04
N GLY A 163 -21.11 -3.37 16.57
CA GLY A 163 -20.88 -2.64 17.84
C GLY A 163 -19.94 -1.45 17.69
N LEU A 164 -19.64 -0.80 18.80
CA LEU A 164 -18.70 0.31 18.93
C LEU A 164 -17.46 -0.11 19.74
N PRO A 165 -16.26 0.44 19.47
CA PRO A 165 -15.96 1.30 18.32
C PRO A 165 -16.08 0.55 16.99
N THR A 166 -16.36 1.26 15.91
CA THR A 166 -16.49 0.69 14.57
C THR A 166 -15.68 1.50 13.55
N ILE A 167 -15.24 0.84 12.50
CA ILE A 167 -14.47 1.45 11.40
C ILE A 167 -15.40 1.59 10.19
N ILE A 168 -15.37 2.77 9.57
CA ILE A 168 -16.11 3.07 8.35
C ILE A 168 -15.09 3.28 7.22
N ARG A 169 -15.26 2.53 6.12
CA ARG A 169 -14.36 2.56 4.98
C ARG A 169 -15.16 2.74 3.69
N PRO A 170 -15.14 3.94 3.08
CA PRO A 170 -15.76 4.14 1.78
C PRO A 170 -15.10 3.29 0.70
N SER A 171 -15.92 2.73 -0.20
CA SER A 171 -15.42 1.93 -1.32
C SER A 171 -14.78 2.82 -2.39
N PHE A 172 -13.73 2.30 -3.04
CA PHE A 172 -12.98 2.96 -4.14
C PHE A 172 -12.34 4.31 -3.78
N THR A 173 -12.00 4.54 -2.50
CA THR A 173 -11.28 5.72 -2.03
C THR A 173 -9.81 5.39 -1.69
N MET A 174 -8.96 6.43 -1.63
CA MET A 174 -7.53 6.29 -1.34
C MET A 174 -7.16 6.88 0.02
N GLY A 175 -6.16 6.30 0.65
CA GLY A 175 -5.53 6.88 1.85
C GLY A 175 -6.46 7.09 3.03
N GLY A 176 -7.57 6.35 3.10
CA GLY A 176 -8.57 6.48 4.15
C GLY A 176 -9.53 7.67 3.98
N THR A 177 -9.57 8.30 2.80
CA THR A 177 -10.45 9.46 2.52
C THR A 177 -11.91 9.12 2.79
N GLY A 178 -12.59 9.97 3.56
CA GLY A 178 -14.00 9.82 3.94
C GLY A 178 -14.27 8.72 4.96
N GLY A 179 -13.27 7.92 5.31
CA GLY A 179 -13.36 6.90 6.35
C GLY A 179 -12.99 7.44 7.74
N GLY A 180 -13.25 6.63 8.76
CA GLY A 180 -12.92 6.99 10.13
C GLY A 180 -13.30 5.92 11.13
N ILE A 181 -13.05 6.23 12.39
CA ILE A 181 -13.40 5.39 13.53
C ILE A 181 -14.47 6.12 14.34
N ALA A 182 -15.60 5.45 14.56
CA ALA A 182 -16.67 5.97 15.39
C ALA A 182 -16.64 5.31 16.77
N TYR A 183 -16.55 6.13 17.81
CA TYR A 183 -16.57 5.67 19.21
C TYR A 183 -17.98 5.80 19.83
N ASN A 184 -18.84 6.59 19.20
CA ASN A 184 -20.23 6.79 19.60
C ASN A 184 -21.14 6.98 18.38
N LYS A 185 -22.45 6.99 18.62
CA LYS A 185 -23.45 7.04 17.55
C LYS A 185 -23.44 8.37 16.78
N GLU A 186 -23.12 9.49 17.41
CA GLU A 186 -23.05 10.80 16.76
C GLU A 186 -21.89 10.86 15.77
N GLU A 187 -20.71 10.45 16.20
CA GLU A 187 -19.54 10.29 15.32
C GLU A 187 -19.84 9.34 14.17
N PHE A 188 -20.50 8.21 14.46
CA PHE A 188 -20.88 7.21 13.45
C PHE A 188 -21.71 7.85 12.33
N ILE A 189 -22.77 8.58 12.68
CA ILE A 189 -23.64 9.23 11.70
C ILE A 189 -22.84 10.20 10.81
N ASN A 190 -22.04 11.07 11.43
CA ASN A 190 -21.23 12.06 10.70
C ASN A 190 -20.24 11.41 9.72
N ILE A 191 -19.57 10.32 10.16
CA ILE A 191 -18.61 9.63 9.32
C ILE A 191 -19.30 8.86 8.19
N ILE A 192 -20.45 8.23 8.44
CA ILE A 192 -21.23 7.52 7.41
C ILE A 192 -21.69 8.50 6.31
N GLU A 193 -22.25 9.64 6.68
CA GLU A 193 -22.70 10.65 5.70
C GLU A 193 -21.54 11.14 4.84
N GLY A 194 -20.41 11.50 5.47
CA GLY A 194 -19.19 11.88 4.75
C GLY A 194 -18.60 10.77 3.90
N GLY A 195 -18.67 9.52 4.35
CA GLY A 195 -18.17 8.35 3.65
C GLY A 195 -19.00 7.98 2.42
N LEU A 196 -20.32 8.05 2.52
CA LEU A 196 -21.24 7.82 1.40
C LEU A 196 -21.07 8.89 0.30
N ASP A 197 -20.83 10.15 0.70
CA ASP A 197 -20.55 11.25 -0.24
C ASP A 197 -19.17 11.11 -0.91
N ALA A 198 -18.16 10.64 -0.18
CA ALA A 198 -16.81 10.45 -0.70
C ALA A 198 -16.67 9.24 -1.64
N SER A 199 -17.53 8.23 -1.50
CA SER A 199 -17.50 7.03 -2.33
C SER A 199 -18.09 7.30 -3.72
N PRO A 200 -17.38 7.04 -4.82
CA PRO A 200 -17.91 7.23 -6.16
C PRO A 200 -19.09 6.32 -6.50
N VAL A 201 -19.34 5.30 -5.70
CA VAL A 201 -20.45 4.35 -5.84
C VAL A 201 -21.45 4.45 -4.68
N THR A 202 -21.34 5.47 -3.81
CA THR A 202 -22.20 5.69 -2.64
C THR A 202 -22.30 4.45 -1.77
N GLU A 203 -21.14 3.93 -1.38
CA GLU A 203 -21.02 2.69 -0.63
C GLU A 203 -19.96 2.82 0.47
N VAL A 204 -20.29 2.34 1.66
CA VAL A 204 -19.37 2.23 2.79
C VAL A 204 -19.38 0.82 3.36
N LEU A 205 -18.22 0.32 3.75
CA LEU A 205 -18.07 -0.83 4.61
C LEU A 205 -18.09 -0.36 6.07
N VAL A 206 -18.93 -0.97 6.88
CA VAL A 206 -18.95 -0.80 8.34
C VAL A 206 -18.43 -2.08 8.97
N GLU A 207 -17.35 -1.99 9.73
CA GLU A 207 -16.65 -3.17 10.24
C GLU A 207 -16.28 -3.07 11.72
N GLU A 208 -16.14 -4.23 12.38
CA GLU A 208 -15.67 -4.31 13.76
C GLU A 208 -14.31 -3.65 13.90
N SER A 209 -14.09 -3.02 15.02
CA SER A 209 -12.80 -2.37 15.30
C SER A 209 -11.73 -3.39 15.65
N VAL A 210 -10.60 -3.26 14.98
CA VAL A 210 -9.33 -3.92 15.31
C VAL A 210 -8.32 -2.93 15.88
N LEU A 211 -8.81 -1.82 16.45
CA LEU A 211 -7.97 -0.81 17.09
C LEU A 211 -7.06 -1.42 18.15
N GLY A 212 -5.81 -1.01 18.14
CA GLY A 212 -4.82 -1.48 19.09
C GLY A 212 -4.22 -2.86 18.76
N TRP A 213 -4.71 -3.53 17.70
CA TRP A 213 -4.10 -4.78 17.25
C TRP A 213 -2.76 -4.50 16.57
N LYS A 214 -1.88 -5.49 16.59
CA LYS A 214 -0.61 -5.42 15.85
C LYS A 214 -0.89 -5.48 14.35
N GLU A 215 -0.11 -4.72 13.59
CA GLU A 215 -0.25 -4.64 12.14
C GLU A 215 0.99 -5.18 11.43
N TYR A 216 0.77 -6.06 10.46
CA TYR A 216 1.80 -6.67 9.63
C TYR A 216 1.43 -6.61 8.16
N GLU A 217 2.46 -6.55 7.33
CA GLU A 217 2.31 -6.58 5.88
C GLU A 217 3.24 -7.63 5.28
N MET A 218 2.78 -8.29 4.23
CA MET A 218 3.58 -9.18 3.40
C MET A 218 3.64 -8.64 1.98
N GLU A 219 4.85 -8.38 1.50
CA GLU A 219 5.09 -8.09 0.09
C GLU A 219 5.33 -9.39 -0.64
N VAL A 220 4.49 -9.68 -1.63
CA VAL A 220 4.41 -10.98 -2.28
C VAL A 220 4.50 -10.81 -3.78
N VAL A 221 5.19 -11.71 -4.46
CA VAL A 221 5.20 -11.77 -5.93
C VAL A 221 4.79 -13.17 -6.36
N ARG A 222 3.87 -13.24 -7.33
CA ARG A 222 3.40 -14.48 -7.93
C ARG A 222 3.44 -14.39 -9.45
N ASP A 223 3.78 -15.50 -10.11
CA ASP A 223 3.79 -15.64 -11.56
C ASP A 223 2.74 -16.65 -12.07
N LYS A 224 2.62 -16.76 -13.38
CA LYS A 224 1.68 -17.67 -14.05
C LYS A 224 1.96 -19.15 -13.82
N ALA A 225 3.20 -19.53 -13.48
CA ALA A 225 3.57 -20.89 -13.14
C ALA A 225 3.29 -21.24 -11.68
N ASP A 226 2.63 -20.33 -10.95
CA ASP A 226 2.33 -20.41 -9.52
C ASP A 226 3.58 -20.40 -8.62
N ASN A 227 4.72 -19.93 -9.11
CA ASN A 227 5.82 -19.56 -8.23
C ASN A 227 5.35 -18.36 -7.42
N CYS A 228 5.31 -18.49 -6.09
CA CYS A 228 4.84 -17.48 -5.19
C CYS A 228 5.82 -17.32 -4.04
N ILE A 229 6.36 -16.11 -3.87
CA ILE A 229 7.44 -15.82 -2.91
C ILE A 229 7.10 -14.60 -2.07
N ILE A 230 7.51 -14.63 -0.80
CA ILE A 230 7.46 -13.47 0.09
C ILE A 230 8.76 -12.69 -0.10
N ILE A 231 8.64 -11.46 -0.56
CA ILE A 231 9.79 -10.57 -0.74
C ILE A 231 10.24 -9.99 0.60
N CYS A 232 9.27 -9.58 1.41
CA CYS A 232 9.53 -8.95 2.69
C CYS A 232 8.34 -9.09 3.62
N SER A 233 8.61 -9.39 4.89
CA SER A 233 7.65 -9.17 5.98
C SER A 233 7.91 -7.81 6.61
N ILE A 234 6.86 -7.06 6.89
CA ILE A 234 6.92 -5.71 7.44
C ILE A 234 6.07 -5.67 8.71
N GLU A 235 6.60 -5.03 9.75
CA GLU A 235 5.90 -4.77 11.00
C GLU A 235 5.70 -3.27 11.16
N ASN A 236 4.48 -2.87 11.48
CA ASN A 236 4.16 -1.51 11.87
C ASN A 236 4.34 -1.34 13.38
N VAL A 237 5.13 -0.35 13.80
CA VAL A 237 5.37 -0.07 15.22
C VAL A 237 4.14 0.52 15.89
N ASP A 238 3.41 1.37 15.16
CA ASP A 238 2.12 1.86 15.60
C ASP A 238 1.05 0.76 15.42
N PRO A 239 0.15 0.59 16.39
CA PRO A 239 -0.94 -0.36 16.26
C PRO A 239 -1.99 0.09 15.24
N MET A 240 -2.88 -0.83 14.87
CA MET A 240 -4.05 -0.53 14.04
C MET A 240 -4.80 0.69 14.58
N GLY A 241 -5.18 1.58 13.66
CA GLY A 241 -5.77 2.90 13.94
C GLY A 241 -4.89 4.07 13.46
N VAL A 242 -3.62 3.82 13.21
CA VAL A 242 -2.71 4.72 12.48
C VAL A 242 -2.53 4.15 11.08
N HIS A 243 -2.65 4.99 10.06
CA HIS A 243 -2.43 4.56 8.68
C HIS A 243 -1.01 4.02 8.46
N THR A 244 -0.83 2.90 7.74
CA THR A 244 0.47 2.25 7.52
C THR A 244 1.55 3.21 6.98
N GLY A 245 1.16 4.17 6.12
CA GLY A 245 2.05 5.22 5.61
C GLY A 245 2.59 6.15 6.69
N ASP A 246 1.82 6.34 7.76
CA ASP A 246 2.15 7.21 8.88
C ASP A 246 2.81 6.48 10.05
N SER A 247 2.84 5.14 10.02
CA SER A 247 3.52 4.33 10.99
C SER A 247 5.02 4.25 10.74
N ILE A 248 5.80 4.11 11.81
CA ILE A 248 7.17 3.63 11.73
C ILE A 248 7.11 2.15 11.38
N THR A 249 7.82 1.75 10.32
CA THR A 249 7.82 0.36 9.86
C THR A 249 9.20 -0.28 9.95
N VAL A 250 9.22 -1.57 10.23
CA VAL A 250 10.43 -2.36 10.41
C VAL A 250 10.39 -3.59 9.48
N ALA A 251 11.48 -3.85 8.80
CA ALA A 251 11.66 -5.01 7.96
C ALA A 251 13.00 -5.72 8.26
N PRO A 252 13.02 -7.05 8.39
CA PRO A 252 11.85 -7.92 8.48
C PRO A 252 11.04 -7.68 9.75
N ALA A 253 9.81 -8.22 9.83
CA ALA A 253 9.03 -8.22 11.07
C ALA A 253 9.80 -8.91 12.19
N LEU A 254 9.97 -8.22 13.33
CA LEU A 254 10.85 -8.66 14.43
C LEU A 254 10.11 -9.35 15.58
N THR A 255 8.80 -9.13 15.71
CA THR A 255 8.01 -9.65 16.84
C THR A 255 7.16 -10.87 16.48
N LEU A 256 7.28 -11.40 15.26
CA LEU A 256 6.66 -12.66 14.84
C LEU A 256 7.53 -13.84 15.27
N THR A 257 6.88 -14.86 15.82
CA THR A 257 7.48 -16.19 15.90
C THR A 257 7.50 -16.83 14.51
N ASP A 258 8.36 -17.83 14.29
CA ASP A 258 8.40 -18.56 13.01
C ASP A 258 7.01 -19.16 12.66
N ARG A 259 6.28 -19.66 13.65
CA ARG A 259 4.94 -20.20 13.46
C ARG A 259 3.97 -19.14 12.94
N GLU A 260 3.96 -17.96 13.53
CA GLU A 260 3.09 -16.84 13.09
C GLU A 260 3.49 -16.38 11.69
N TYR A 261 4.78 -16.25 11.42
CA TYR A 261 5.29 -15.93 10.09
C TYR A 261 4.81 -16.94 9.03
N GLN A 262 4.92 -18.25 9.31
CA GLN A 262 4.48 -19.28 8.37
C GLN A 262 2.95 -19.26 8.15
N ILE A 263 2.16 -18.93 9.18
CA ILE A 263 0.72 -18.75 9.03
C ILE A 263 0.43 -17.58 8.08
N MET A 264 1.04 -16.42 8.31
CA MET A 264 0.86 -15.23 7.44
C MET A 264 1.37 -15.49 6.02
N ARG A 265 2.51 -16.17 5.88
CA ARG A 265 3.07 -16.57 4.58
C ARG A 265 2.07 -17.42 3.80
N ASN A 266 1.55 -18.47 4.42
CA ASN A 266 0.58 -19.37 3.79
C ASN A 266 -0.73 -18.65 3.46
N ALA A 267 -1.21 -17.78 4.35
CA ALA A 267 -2.38 -16.94 4.12
C ALA A 267 -2.17 -16.01 2.91
N SER A 268 -1.02 -15.33 2.83
CA SER A 268 -0.70 -14.45 1.71
C SER A 268 -0.69 -15.18 0.36
N ILE A 269 -0.10 -16.37 0.32
CA ILE A 269 -0.09 -17.22 -0.89
C ILE A 269 -1.52 -17.62 -1.28
N ALA A 270 -2.35 -18.01 -0.30
CA ALA A 270 -3.74 -18.38 -0.53
C ALA A 270 -4.56 -17.18 -1.04
N VAL A 271 -4.35 -15.99 -0.48
CA VAL A 271 -5.00 -14.73 -0.91
C VAL A 271 -4.67 -14.44 -2.38
N LEU A 272 -3.39 -14.43 -2.77
CA LEU A 272 -3.02 -14.14 -4.16
C LEU A 272 -3.60 -15.15 -5.15
N ARG A 273 -3.67 -16.42 -4.76
CA ARG A 273 -4.28 -17.47 -5.59
C ARG A 273 -5.78 -17.27 -5.77
N GLU A 274 -6.51 -16.98 -4.67
CA GLU A 274 -7.95 -16.79 -4.71
C GLU A 274 -8.36 -15.51 -5.45
N ILE A 275 -7.63 -14.42 -5.23
CA ILE A 275 -7.85 -13.16 -5.95
C ILE A 275 -7.53 -13.31 -7.44
N GLY A 276 -6.52 -14.11 -7.79
CA GLY A 276 -6.13 -14.37 -9.17
C GLY A 276 -4.99 -13.48 -9.68
N VAL A 277 -4.25 -12.79 -8.80
CA VAL A 277 -3.03 -12.10 -9.20
C VAL A 277 -1.96 -13.14 -9.55
N GLU A 278 -1.55 -13.17 -10.81
CA GLU A 278 -0.63 -14.17 -11.35
C GLU A 278 0.53 -13.59 -12.17
N THR A 279 0.67 -12.28 -12.22
CA THR A 279 1.74 -11.60 -12.98
C THR A 279 2.21 -10.34 -12.28
N GLY A 280 2.49 -10.40 -10.99
CA GLY A 280 2.95 -9.20 -10.34
C GLY A 280 3.16 -9.26 -8.84
N GLY A 281 3.52 -8.11 -8.30
CA GLY A 281 3.67 -7.85 -6.88
C GLY A 281 2.37 -7.40 -6.25
N SER A 282 2.18 -7.78 -5.00
CA SER A 282 1.00 -7.44 -4.20
C SER A 282 1.42 -7.24 -2.75
N ASN A 283 0.65 -6.45 -2.04
CA ASN A 283 0.77 -6.25 -0.61
C ASN A 283 -0.45 -6.87 0.09
N VAL A 284 -0.24 -7.70 1.10
CA VAL A 284 -1.31 -8.27 1.94
C VAL A 284 -1.12 -7.76 3.36
N GLN A 285 -2.17 -7.15 3.91
CA GLN A 285 -2.18 -6.55 5.25
C GLN A 285 -2.94 -7.43 6.24
N PHE A 286 -2.35 -7.59 7.42
CA PHE A 286 -2.88 -8.41 8.52
C PHE A 286 -2.97 -7.61 9.81
N ALA A 287 -4.02 -7.87 10.58
CA ALA A 287 -4.08 -7.47 11.99
C ALA A 287 -4.05 -8.71 12.89
N VAL A 288 -3.29 -8.62 13.99
CA VAL A 288 -3.16 -9.69 14.99
C VAL A 288 -3.56 -9.14 16.35
N ASN A 289 -4.56 -9.77 16.96
CA ASN A 289 -4.96 -9.44 18.32
C ASN A 289 -3.82 -9.78 19.30
N PRO A 290 -3.30 -8.79 20.05
CA PRO A 290 -2.20 -9.04 20.98
C PRO A 290 -2.59 -9.90 22.20
N GLU A 291 -3.89 -10.07 22.50
CA GLU A 291 -4.37 -10.81 23.65
C GLU A 291 -4.51 -12.32 23.38
N ASP A 292 -5.05 -12.70 22.23
CA ASP A 292 -5.38 -14.09 21.91
C ASP A 292 -4.71 -14.63 20.64
N GLY A 293 -4.03 -13.74 19.87
CA GLY A 293 -3.37 -14.11 18.62
C GLY A 293 -4.31 -14.31 17.43
N ARG A 294 -5.60 -13.89 17.53
CA ARG A 294 -6.51 -13.92 16.39
C ARG A 294 -5.94 -13.09 15.25
N LEU A 295 -5.83 -13.71 14.07
CA LEU A 295 -5.30 -13.08 12.86
C LEU A 295 -6.45 -12.84 11.89
N VAL A 296 -6.53 -11.61 11.37
CA VAL A 296 -7.49 -11.24 10.32
C VAL A 296 -6.76 -10.61 9.14
N VAL A 297 -7.26 -10.85 7.93
CA VAL A 297 -6.82 -10.18 6.71
C VAL A 297 -7.58 -8.88 6.57
N ILE A 298 -6.87 -7.79 6.43
CA ILE A 298 -7.46 -6.43 6.31
C ILE A 298 -7.76 -6.10 4.86
N GLU A 299 -6.76 -6.22 4.00
CA GLU A 299 -6.87 -5.94 2.56
C GLU A 299 -5.70 -6.52 1.78
N MET A 300 -5.85 -6.53 0.47
CA MET A 300 -4.80 -6.88 -0.47
C MET A 300 -4.81 -5.87 -1.62
N ASN A 301 -3.65 -5.38 -1.99
CA ASN A 301 -3.49 -4.51 -3.15
C ASN A 301 -3.06 -5.34 -4.37
N PRO A 302 -3.86 -5.43 -5.46
CA PRO A 302 -3.56 -6.25 -6.65
C PRO A 302 -2.58 -5.54 -7.60
N ARG A 303 -1.63 -4.83 -7.05
CA ARG A 303 -0.69 -3.94 -7.75
C ARG A 303 0.54 -3.69 -6.91
N VAL A 304 1.57 -3.13 -7.53
CA VAL A 304 2.69 -2.56 -6.80
C VAL A 304 2.17 -1.46 -5.88
N SER A 305 2.58 -1.48 -4.61
CA SER A 305 2.16 -0.55 -3.57
C SER A 305 3.30 0.39 -3.16
N ARG A 306 3.05 1.30 -2.23
CA ARG A 306 4.11 2.13 -1.64
C ARG A 306 5.12 1.26 -0.89
N SER A 307 4.63 0.31 -0.10
CA SER A 307 5.47 -0.64 0.62
C SER A 307 6.29 -1.53 -0.32
N SER A 308 5.83 -1.80 -1.55
CA SER A 308 6.63 -2.53 -2.55
C SER A 308 7.91 -1.79 -2.93
N ALA A 309 7.87 -0.46 -3.06
CA ALA A 309 9.06 0.33 -3.32
C ALA A 309 10.04 0.29 -2.14
N LEU A 310 9.53 0.41 -0.91
CA LEU A 310 10.32 0.29 0.32
C LEU A 310 10.90 -1.12 0.48
N ALA A 311 10.10 -2.16 0.28
CA ALA A 311 10.55 -3.55 0.31
C ALA A 311 11.63 -3.82 -0.73
N SER A 312 11.50 -3.25 -1.93
CA SER A 312 12.53 -3.34 -2.96
C SER A 312 13.85 -2.71 -2.51
N LYS A 313 13.81 -1.57 -1.82
CA LYS A 313 15.00 -0.92 -1.26
C LYS A 313 15.56 -1.68 -0.05
N ALA A 314 14.67 -2.22 0.79
CA ALA A 314 15.06 -2.97 1.97
C ALA A 314 15.75 -4.29 1.63
N THR A 315 15.27 -5.01 0.63
CA THR A 315 15.76 -6.35 0.27
C THR A 315 16.71 -6.37 -0.91
N GLY A 316 16.72 -5.29 -1.73
CA GLY A 316 17.40 -5.26 -3.02
C GLY A 316 16.64 -5.97 -4.15
N PHE A 317 15.51 -6.64 -3.86
CA PHE A 317 14.69 -7.30 -4.87
C PHE A 317 13.82 -6.28 -5.63
N PRO A 318 14.00 -6.10 -6.96
CA PRO A 318 13.34 -5.02 -7.70
C PRO A 318 11.90 -5.40 -8.09
N ILE A 319 10.96 -5.32 -7.17
CA ILE A 319 9.56 -5.78 -7.34
C ILE A 319 8.92 -5.23 -8.61
N ALA A 320 8.99 -3.92 -8.85
CA ALA A 320 8.34 -3.28 -10.00
C ALA A 320 8.95 -3.76 -11.34
N LYS A 321 10.28 -3.91 -11.43
CA LYS A 321 10.98 -4.45 -12.59
C LYS A 321 10.55 -5.90 -12.87
N ILE A 322 10.54 -6.73 -11.84
CA ILE A 322 10.13 -8.13 -11.94
C ILE A 322 8.66 -8.23 -12.33
N ALA A 323 7.75 -7.48 -11.68
CA ALA A 323 6.33 -7.47 -12.00
C ALA A 323 6.06 -7.08 -13.47
N ALA A 324 6.79 -6.08 -14.00
CA ALA A 324 6.69 -5.70 -15.40
C ALA A 324 7.11 -6.85 -16.36
N LYS A 325 8.17 -7.60 -16.01
CA LYS A 325 8.62 -8.76 -16.79
C LYS A 325 7.63 -9.94 -16.70
N LEU A 326 7.06 -10.19 -15.51
CA LEU A 326 6.01 -11.21 -15.36
C LEU A 326 4.78 -10.87 -16.20
N ALA A 327 4.39 -9.59 -16.29
CA ALA A 327 3.25 -9.15 -17.09
C ALA A 327 3.43 -9.43 -18.61
N VAL A 328 4.66 -9.57 -19.08
CA VAL A 328 4.98 -9.89 -20.47
C VAL A 328 5.41 -11.35 -20.68
N GLY A 329 5.10 -12.24 -19.72
CA GLY A 329 5.14 -13.68 -19.91
C GLY A 329 6.30 -14.42 -19.28
N TYR A 330 7.24 -13.73 -18.62
CA TYR A 330 8.29 -14.39 -17.84
C TYR A 330 7.71 -15.06 -16.60
N THR A 331 8.43 -16.05 -16.09
CA THR A 331 8.22 -16.65 -14.78
C THR A 331 9.42 -16.35 -13.86
N LEU A 332 9.21 -16.46 -12.54
CA LEU A 332 10.23 -16.09 -11.55
C LEU A 332 11.50 -16.95 -11.66
N ASP A 333 11.36 -18.21 -12.06
CA ASP A 333 12.48 -19.13 -12.28
C ASP A 333 13.27 -18.86 -13.57
N GLU A 334 12.68 -18.15 -14.54
CA GLU A 334 13.34 -17.71 -15.78
C GLU A 334 14.08 -16.37 -15.60
N LEU A 335 13.77 -15.61 -14.57
CA LEU A 335 14.41 -14.32 -14.28
C LEU A 335 15.57 -14.50 -13.31
N MET A 336 16.66 -13.78 -13.57
CA MET A 336 17.78 -13.73 -12.64
C MET A 336 17.48 -12.80 -11.47
N ASN A 337 17.90 -13.20 -10.28
CA ASN A 337 17.91 -12.35 -9.11
C ASN A 337 19.01 -11.29 -9.26
N ASP A 338 18.64 -10.01 -9.29
CA ASP A 338 19.59 -8.91 -9.49
C ASP A 338 20.63 -8.77 -8.36
N ILE A 339 20.33 -9.30 -7.16
CA ILE A 339 21.22 -9.22 -5.99
C ILE A 339 22.36 -10.21 -6.14
N THR A 340 22.02 -11.46 -6.44
CA THR A 340 23.01 -12.56 -6.50
C THR A 340 23.66 -12.68 -7.88
N GLY A 341 22.94 -12.29 -8.94
CA GLY A 341 23.38 -12.44 -10.32
C GLY A 341 23.51 -13.88 -10.84
N VAL A 342 23.21 -14.85 -9.98
CA VAL A 342 23.43 -16.30 -10.28
C VAL A 342 22.26 -17.20 -9.89
N THR A 343 21.36 -16.73 -9.03
CA THR A 343 20.16 -17.49 -8.62
C THR A 343 18.91 -16.96 -9.33
N PRO A 344 17.88 -17.79 -9.56
CA PRO A 344 16.63 -17.32 -10.10
C PRO A 344 15.87 -16.42 -9.11
N ALA A 345 15.02 -15.56 -9.64
CA ALA A 345 14.18 -14.65 -8.84
C ALA A 345 13.08 -15.38 -8.04
N SER A 346 12.93 -16.70 -8.23
CA SER A 346 11.99 -17.54 -7.48
C SER A 346 12.43 -17.86 -6.05
N PHE A 347 13.65 -17.48 -5.64
CA PHE A 347 14.10 -17.63 -4.26
C PHE A 347 13.70 -16.42 -3.42
N GLU A 348 13.09 -16.68 -2.26
CA GLU A 348 12.73 -15.64 -1.31
C GLU A 348 13.98 -14.91 -0.80
N PRO A 349 13.99 -13.57 -0.80
CA PRO A 349 15.09 -12.81 -0.21
C PRO A 349 15.23 -13.13 1.29
N THR A 350 16.47 -13.30 1.75
CA THR A 350 16.80 -13.43 3.16
C THR A 350 17.76 -12.33 3.54
N ILE A 351 17.42 -11.52 4.54
CA ILE A 351 18.24 -10.41 5.01
C ILE A 351 18.68 -10.65 6.45
N ASP A 352 19.93 -10.33 6.77
CA ASP A 352 20.55 -10.43 8.08
C ASP A 352 20.80 -9.08 8.75
N TYR A 353 20.06 -8.07 8.31
CA TYR A 353 20.05 -6.71 8.83
C TYR A 353 18.62 -6.26 9.08
N VAL A 354 18.48 -5.11 9.72
CA VAL A 354 17.17 -4.50 10.01
C VAL A 354 17.05 -3.19 9.26
N VAL A 355 15.90 -2.99 8.62
CA VAL A 355 15.54 -1.75 7.95
C VAL A 355 14.43 -1.07 8.73
N THR A 356 14.58 0.21 9.02
CA THR A 356 13.55 1.02 9.64
C THR A 356 13.18 2.19 8.74
N LYS A 357 11.87 2.35 8.48
CA LYS A 357 11.30 3.52 7.81
C LYS A 357 10.63 4.41 8.84
N ILE A 358 10.87 5.72 8.78
CA ILE A 358 10.19 6.72 9.60
C ILE A 358 9.52 7.73 8.69
N PRO A 359 8.20 8.00 8.86
CA PRO A 359 7.48 8.98 8.06
C PRO A 359 7.91 10.41 8.40
N ARG A 360 7.86 11.28 7.39
CA ARG A 360 8.06 12.73 7.52
C ARG A 360 6.71 13.43 7.44
N PHE A 361 6.39 14.23 8.46
CA PHE A 361 5.21 15.07 8.48
C PHE A 361 5.60 16.53 8.25
N ALA A 362 4.66 17.33 7.79
CA ALA A 362 4.85 18.76 7.52
C ALA A 362 3.77 19.61 8.21
N PHE A 363 3.32 19.21 9.41
CA PHE A 363 2.30 19.95 10.17
C PHE A 363 2.72 21.40 10.42
N GLU A 364 4.02 21.66 10.55
CA GLU A 364 4.57 23.01 10.69
C GLU A 364 4.29 23.93 9.49
N LYS A 365 3.92 23.37 8.33
CA LYS A 365 3.54 24.11 7.13
C LYS A 365 2.06 24.47 7.06
N PHE A 366 1.24 23.86 7.92
CA PHE A 366 -0.22 23.96 7.88
C PHE A 366 -0.74 24.48 9.23
N PRO A 367 -0.77 25.82 9.46
CA PRO A 367 -1.29 26.40 10.68
C PRO A 367 -2.74 25.94 10.93
N GLY A 368 -3.02 25.46 12.14
CA GLY A 368 -4.33 24.94 12.54
C GLY A 368 -4.55 23.44 12.25
N ALA A 369 -3.62 22.76 11.60
CA ALA A 369 -3.68 21.31 11.48
C ALA A 369 -3.25 20.64 12.79
N GLU A 370 -4.09 19.77 13.32
CA GLU A 370 -3.74 18.98 14.50
C GLU A 370 -2.80 17.84 14.13
N PRO A 371 -1.69 17.62 14.87
CA PRO A 371 -0.73 16.56 14.61
C PRO A 371 -1.22 15.19 15.13
N LEU A 372 -2.48 14.87 14.87
CA LEU A 372 -3.06 13.58 15.21
C LEU A 372 -2.92 12.59 14.06
N LEU A 373 -2.43 11.40 14.33
CA LEU A 373 -2.36 10.30 13.39
C LEU A 373 -3.65 9.47 13.48
N THR A 374 -4.22 9.19 12.32
CA THR A 374 -5.50 8.48 12.18
C THR A 374 -5.42 7.43 11.05
N THR A 375 -6.52 6.84 10.70
CA THR A 375 -6.62 5.94 9.53
C THR A 375 -6.43 6.66 8.19
N ALA A 376 -6.49 8.01 8.16
CA ALA A 376 -6.18 8.82 6.98
C ALA A 376 -4.70 9.22 6.99
N MET A 377 -3.98 8.95 5.90
CA MET A 377 -2.55 9.27 5.75
C MET A 377 -2.30 10.79 5.76
N LYS A 378 -1.27 11.21 6.48
CA LYS A 378 -0.86 12.62 6.64
C LYS A 378 0.62 12.87 6.34
N SER A 379 1.43 11.84 6.27
CA SER A 379 2.86 11.97 5.95
C SER A 379 3.08 12.43 4.50
N VAL A 380 4.12 13.22 4.30
CA VAL A 380 4.49 13.82 3.00
C VAL A 380 5.72 13.18 2.38
N GLY A 381 6.38 12.31 3.12
CA GLY A 381 7.58 11.60 2.71
C GLY A 381 8.08 10.71 3.83
N GLU A 382 9.29 10.19 3.69
CA GLU A 382 9.85 9.24 4.63
C GLU A 382 11.37 9.17 4.54
N ALA A 383 12.00 8.71 5.62
CA ALA A 383 13.39 8.30 5.63
C ALA A 383 13.49 6.80 5.91
N MET A 384 14.49 6.14 5.32
CA MET A 384 14.77 4.73 5.54
C MET A 384 16.23 4.54 5.92
N ALA A 385 16.50 3.67 6.88
CA ALA A 385 17.85 3.35 7.28
C ALA A 385 18.04 1.84 7.53
N ILE A 386 19.23 1.37 7.20
CA ILE A 386 19.67 0.00 7.39
C ILE A 386 20.65 -0.03 8.56
N GLY A 387 20.46 -0.97 9.49
CA GLY A 387 21.33 -1.23 10.62
C GLY A 387 21.46 -2.72 10.88
N ARG A 388 22.44 -3.13 11.67
CA ARG A 388 22.63 -4.54 12.06
C ARG A 388 21.54 -5.06 13.00
N ASN A 389 20.89 -4.14 13.68
CA ASN A 389 19.79 -4.40 14.60
C ASN A 389 18.83 -3.21 14.64
N PHE A 390 17.68 -3.39 15.29
CA PHE A 390 16.63 -2.37 15.38
C PHE A 390 17.13 -1.05 15.99
N LYS A 391 17.92 -1.10 17.09
CA LYS A 391 18.42 0.12 17.75
C LYS A 391 19.25 0.98 16.80
N GLU A 392 20.11 0.32 16.02
CA GLU A 392 20.99 1.00 15.06
C GLU A 392 20.21 1.60 13.89
N SER A 393 19.29 0.82 13.29
CA SER A 393 18.48 1.28 12.15
C SER A 393 17.52 2.40 12.56
N LEU A 394 16.85 2.30 13.72
CA LEU A 394 15.93 3.32 14.23
C LEU A 394 16.65 4.66 14.48
N GLN A 395 17.75 4.64 15.21
CA GLN A 395 18.52 5.84 15.53
C GLN A 395 19.07 6.51 14.26
N LYS A 396 19.49 5.72 13.29
CA LYS A 396 19.97 6.21 12.01
C LYS A 396 18.82 6.79 11.18
N ALA A 397 17.65 6.15 11.16
CA ALA A 397 16.47 6.64 10.45
C ALA A 397 15.98 7.99 11.01
N LEU A 398 15.97 8.16 12.35
CA LEU A 398 15.64 9.43 13.00
C LEU A 398 16.56 10.56 12.52
N ARG A 399 17.87 10.32 12.46
CA ARG A 399 18.83 11.32 11.92
C ARG A 399 18.62 11.60 10.43
N SER A 400 18.22 10.59 9.67
CA SER A 400 18.00 10.71 8.22
C SER A 400 16.76 11.53 7.85
N LEU A 401 15.89 11.84 8.81
CA LEU A 401 14.78 12.79 8.61
C LEU A 401 15.26 14.24 8.41
N GLU A 402 16.51 14.57 8.82
CA GLU A 402 17.11 15.92 8.73
C GLU A 402 16.25 17.01 9.40
N THR A 403 15.58 16.65 10.51
CA THR A 403 14.73 17.54 11.32
C THR A 403 15.45 18.06 12.58
N GLY A 404 16.77 17.90 12.67
CA GLY A 404 17.58 18.29 13.83
C GLY A 404 17.77 17.17 14.86
N LEU A 405 17.08 16.04 14.72
CA LEU A 405 17.23 14.89 15.60
C LEU A 405 18.59 14.21 15.37
N THR A 406 19.26 13.83 16.47
CA THR A 406 20.48 13.01 16.43
C THR A 406 20.24 11.55 16.81
N GLY A 407 19.00 11.22 17.15
CA GLY A 407 18.49 9.92 17.58
C GLY A 407 17.22 10.08 18.38
N LEU A 408 17.01 9.28 19.41
CA LEU A 408 15.91 9.39 20.36
C LEU A 408 16.17 10.53 21.37
N ASN A 409 16.12 11.75 20.89
CA ASN A 409 16.24 12.95 21.73
C ASN A 409 14.89 13.26 22.37
N ALA A 410 14.92 13.74 23.63
CA ALA A 410 13.72 14.29 24.23
C ALA A 410 13.23 15.50 23.40
N PRO A 411 11.91 15.69 23.22
CA PRO A 411 11.36 16.91 22.65
C PRO A 411 11.83 18.15 23.44
N GLU A 412 11.97 19.31 22.78
CA GLU A 412 12.41 20.55 23.43
C GLU A 412 11.45 21.02 24.54
N ASP A 413 10.17 20.73 24.37
CA ASP A 413 9.06 21.05 25.27
C ASP A 413 8.63 19.83 26.11
N ALA A 414 9.50 18.84 26.29
CA ALA A 414 9.18 17.63 27.03
C ALA A 414 8.82 17.93 28.49
N PRO A 415 7.72 17.36 29.02
CA PRO A 415 7.30 17.56 30.42
C PRO A 415 8.36 17.07 31.43
N ASP A 416 8.43 17.69 32.56
CA ASP A 416 9.33 17.27 33.65
C ASP A 416 8.83 15.98 34.30
N ILE A 417 9.44 14.85 33.96
CA ILE A 417 9.08 13.51 34.48
C ILE A 417 9.34 13.33 36.01
N THR A 418 9.96 14.28 36.67
CA THR A 418 10.17 14.23 38.11
C THR A 418 8.96 14.73 38.90
N THR A 419 7.99 15.36 38.23
CA THR A 419 6.75 15.88 38.82
C THR A 419 5.55 14.98 38.49
N GLU A 420 4.54 14.97 39.37
CA GLU A 420 3.29 14.25 39.13
C GLU A 420 2.53 14.80 37.89
N GLU A 421 2.54 16.13 37.75
CA GLU A 421 1.91 16.82 36.59
C GLU A 421 2.61 16.43 35.29
N GLY A 422 3.94 16.53 35.22
CA GLY A 422 4.69 16.15 34.02
C GLY A 422 4.55 14.67 33.67
N MET A 423 4.46 13.78 34.66
CA MET A 423 4.16 12.38 34.42
C MET A 423 2.73 12.14 33.91
N ALA A 424 1.76 12.94 34.33
CA ALA A 424 0.40 12.89 33.80
C ALA A 424 0.36 13.34 32.35
N ASP A 425 1.07 14.41 32.01
CA ASP A 425 1.20 14.90 30.62
C ASP A 425 1.88 13.87 29.71
N VAL A 426 2.94 13.23 30.16
CA VAL A 426 3.60 12.13 29.43
C VAL A 426 2.63 10.99 29.18
N ARG A 427 1.85 10.55 30.19
CA ARG A 427 0.86 9.49 30.02
C ARG A 427 -0.20 9.88 28.99
N ALA A 428 -0.70 11.11 29.03
CA ALA A 428 -1.67 11.63 28.05
C ALA A 428 -1.07 11.63 26.63
N ALA A 429 0.17 12.09 26.47
CA ALA A 429 0.87 12.09 25.18
C ALA A 429 1.10 10.68 24.63
N LEU A 430 1.34 9.68 25.48
CA LEU A 430 1.52 8.29 25.06
C LEU A 430 0.21 7.61 24.60
N THR A 431 -0.94 8.06 25.10
CA THR A 431 -2.25 7.53 24.68
C THR A 431 -2.71 8.09 23.35
N THR A 432 -2.12 9.20 22.91
CA THR A 432 -2.52 9.89 21.67
C THR A 432 -1.53 9.57 20.54
N ALA A 433 -2.04 9.14 19.39
CA ALA A 433 -1.21 8.88 18.22
C ALA A 433 -0.73 10.20 17.61
N THR A 434 0.53 10.54 17.83
CA THR A 434 1.18 11.74 17.28
C THR A 434 2.55 11.40 16.69
N PRO A 435 3.11 12.24 15.80
CA PRO A 435 4.47 12.04 15.28
C PRO A 435 5.56 11.99 16.36
N SER A 436 5.36 12.65 17.49
CA SER A 436 6.33 12.73 18.59
C SER A 436 6.17 11.62 19.64
N ARG A 437 5.14 10.75 19.54
CA ARG A 437 4.83 9.73 20.55
C ARG A 437 6.04 8.85 20.89
N LEU A 438 6.81 8.43 19.88
CA LEU A 438 8.01 7.61 20.12
C LEU A 438 9.09 8.36 20.93
N LEU A 439 9.30 9.66 20.63
CA LEU A 439 10.26 10.48 21.37
C LEU A 439 9.79 10.70 22.81
N MET A 440 8.49 10.87 23.01
CA MET A 440 7.89 10.98 24.33
C MET A 440 8.01 9.67 25.12
N ALA A 441 7.86 8.52 24.47
CA ALA A 441 8.09 7.22 25.08
C ALA A 441 9.56 7.05 25.51
N ALA A 442 10.50 7.46 24.67
CA ALA A 442 11.92 7.44 24.99
C ALA A 442 12.26 8.38 26.18
N HIS A 443 11.62 9.56 26.23
CA HIS A 443 11.78 10.52 27.34
C HIS A 443 11.25 9.97 28.67
N ALA A 444 10.20 9.16 28.64
CA ALA A 444 9.59 8.56 29.82
C ALA A 444 10.40 7.38 30.42
N LEU A 445 11.34 6.84 29.66
CA LEU A 445 12.19 5.74 30.14
C LEU A 445 13.36 6.29 30.94
N PRO A 446 13.74 5.64 32.08
CA PRO A 446 14.85 6.06 32.94
C PRO A 446 16.21 5.89 32.28
#